data_acd393aeb767dc30c2bbe5a5ded8b07a
#
_entry.id   acd393aeb767dc30c2bbe5a5ded8b07a
#
_cell.length_a   1.000
_cell.length_b   1.000
_cell.length_c   1.000
_cell.angle_alpha   90.00
_cell.angle_beta   90.00
_cell.angle_gamma   90.00
#
_symmetry.space_group_name_H-M   'P 1'
#
loop_
_entity.id
_entity.type
_entity.pdbx_description
1 polymer ?
#
loop_
_entity_poly.entity_id
_entity_poly.type
_entity_poly.pdbx_seq_one_letter_code
_entity_poly.pdbx_strand_id
1 'polypeptide(L)'
;NYITSTYILDLLPSSTIVVNDPTAVRNSTEKLFTFNFKEFMPPTLVTKDLKIIEEFLDNEKDIITKPLYGNGGEGIHRFDKSNFNSKILEEYLHLPIMVQKFINEIEHGDRRIVFFDGEYFGSVARIPQEGNLKANFHAGGKPSKTDLVYRDKEIIDNLGPKLKEHNLFFVGIDIIGNYLTEINVTSPTGLKQINALNNVKLEKDFWDKLIPKIFL
;
A
#
# COMPACT_ATOMS: atom_id res chain seq x y z
N ASN A 1 4.22 18.69 -6.21
CA ASN A 1 3.47 19.37 -5.13
C ASN A 1 3.37 18.54 -3.84
N TYR A 2 3.19 17.20 -3.91
CA TYR A 2 3.10 16.32 -2.72
C TYR A 2 4.32 16.45 -1.79
N ILE A 3 5.54 16.27 -2.31
CA ILE A 3 6.78 16.42 -1.53
C ILE A 3 6.93 17.85 -0.99
N THR A 4 6.59 18.86 -1.78
CA THR A 4 6.62 20.26 -1.34
C THR A 4 5.70 20.51 -0.13
N SER A 5 4.50 19.90 -0.11
CA SER A 5 3.59 20.02 1.04
C SER A 5 4.21 19.46 2.31
N THR A 6 4.95 18.36 2.24
CA THR A 6 5.62 17.79 3.42
C THR A 6 6.73 18.69 3.93
N TYR A 7 7.49 19.38 3.06
CA TYR A 7 8.47 20.38 3.48
C TYR A 7 7.83 21.60 4.15
N ILE A 8 6.65 22.02 3.67
CA ILE A 8 5.91 23.13 4.32
C ILE A 8 5.43 22.71 5.71
N LEU A 9 4.99 21.47 5.88
CA LEU A 9 4.56 20.95 7.18
C LEU A 9 5.73 20.86 8.19
N ASP A 10 6.97 20.62 7.72
CA ASP A 10 8.15 20.65 8.58
C ASP A 10 8.45 22.05 9.18
N LEU A 11 7.89 23.12 8.60
CA LEU A 11 8.08 24.47 9.10
C LEU A 11 7.14 24.82 10.26
N LEU A 12 6.20 23.95 10.58
CA LEU A 12 5.30 24.18 11.72
C LEU A 12 6.08 24.12 13.06
N PRO A 13 5.66 24.90 14.05
CA PRO A 13 6.30 24.87 15.36
C PRO A 13 6.19 23.48 16.00
N SER A 14 7.18 23.10 16.80
CA SER A 14 7.25 21.80 17.48
C SER A 14 6.05 21.52 18.41
N SER A 15 5.30 22.55 18.79
CA SER A 15 4.04 22.42 19.53
C SER A 15 2.88 21.90 18.67
N THR A 16 3.08 21.76 17.35
CA THR A 16 2.07 21.25 16.42
C THR A 16 2.39 19.81 16.04
N ILE A 17 1.50 18.88 16.38
CA ILE A 17 1.64 17.50 15.96
C ILE A 17 1.09 17.36 14.53
N VAL A 18 1.92 16.82 13.63
CA VAL A 18 1.53 16.47 12.27
C VAL A 18 1.46 14.95 12.15
N VAL A 19 0.35 14.42 11.71
CA VAL A 19 0.12 12.98 11.51
C VAL A 19 -0.14 12.67 10.02
N ASN A 20 0.75 11.87 9.38
CA ASN A 20 2.01 11.32 9.89
C ASN A 20 3.10 12.38 9.84
N ASP A 21 4.21 12.10 10.54
CA ASP A 21 5.42 12.92 10.46
C ASP A 21 5.82 13.19 9.00
N PRO A 22 6.04 14.47 8.59
CA PRO A 22 6.28 14.80 7.19
C PRO A 22 7.55 14.20 6.60
N THR A 23 8.62 14.07 7.42
CA THR A 23 9.86 13.43 7.01
C THR A 23 9.66 11.93 6.86
N ALA A 24 8.92 11.29 7.76
CA ALA A 24 8.57 9.88 7.66
C ALA A 24 7.76 9.60 6.38
N VAL A 25 6.79 10.45 6.06
CA VAL A 25 5.99 10.34 4.82
C VAL A 25 6.87 10.41 3.56
N ARG A 26 7.81 11.36 3.50
CA ARG A 26 8.76 11.48 2.36
C ARG A 26 9.62 10.23 2.19
N ASN A 27 10.04 9.63 3.29
CA ASN A 27 10.95 8.49 3.30
C ASN A 27 10.25 7.13 3.16
N SER A 28 8.91 7.11 3.25
CA SER A 28 8.11 5.89 3.22
C SER A 28 7.18 5.88 2.01
N THR A 29 7.78 5.84 0.81
CA THR A 29 6.97 5.77 -0.42
C THR A 29 6.21 4.45 -0.51
N GLU A 30 4.95 4.52 -0.91
CA GLU A 30 3.93 3.46 -0.92
C GLU A 30 4.44 2.07 -1.36
N LYS A 31 5.25 2.05 -2.43
CA LYS A 31 5.76 0.82 -3.04
C LYS A 31 7.17 0.46 -2.57
N LEU A 32 8.09 1.46 -2.48
CA LEU A 32 9.48 1.15 -2.12
C LEU A 32 9.65 0.83 -0.64
N PHE A 33 8.84 1.40 0.23
CA PHE A 33 8.93 1.13 1.66
C PHE A 33 8.62 -0.33 2.00
N THR A 34 7.85 -1.04 1.15
CA THR A 34 7.57 -2.48 1.30
C THR A 34 8.84 -3.33 1.25
N PHE A 35 9.93 -2.86 0.60
CA PHE A 35 11.20 -3.60 0.53
C PHE A 35 11.90 -3.78 1.90
N ASN A 36 11.49 -3.05 2.93
CA ASN A 36 11.90 -3.33 4.30
C ASN A 36 11.30 -4.64 4.85
N PHE A 37 10.34 -5.23 4.12
CA PHE A 37 9.57 -6.41 4.50
C PHE A 37 9.52 -7.42 3.35
N LYS A 38 10.68 -7.69 2.73
CA LYS A 38 10.81 -8.53 1.53
C LYS A 38 10.22 -9.93 1.69
N GLU A 39 10.30 -10.50 2.89
CA GLU A 39 9.78 -11.81 3.24
C GLU A 39 8.24 -11.91 3.13
N PHE A 40 7.57 -10.76 3.09
CA PHE A 40 6.13 -10.67 2.92
C PHE A 40 5.72 -10.27 1.50
N MET A 41 6.67 -9.87 0.65
CA MET A 41 6.40 -9.49 -0.73
C MET A 41 6.37 -10.68 -1.67
N PRO A 42 5.62 -10.62 -2.79
CA PRO A 42 5.85 -11.54 -3.90
C PRO A 42 7.20 -11.23 -4.55
N PRO A 43 7.74 -12.11 -5.41
CA PRO A 43 8.90 -11.78 -6.23
C PRO A 43 8.75 -10.41 -6.88
N THR A 44 9.71 -9.52 -6.62
CA THR A 44 9.63 -8.11 -7.01
C THR A 44 11.01 -7.57 -7.34
N LEU A 45 11.08 -6.76 -8.39
CA LEU A 45 12.26 -5.93 -8.68
C LEU A 45 11.86 -4.51 -9.08
N VAL A 46 12.83 -3.62 -9.10
CA VAL A 46 12.66 -2.24 -9.56
C VAL A 46 13.73 -1.96 -10.60
N THR A 47 13.32 -1.62 -11.80
CA THR A 47 14.24 -1.37 -12.93
C THR A 47 13.60 -0.44 -13.98
N LYS A 48 14.43 0.11 -14.84
CA LYS A 48 14.04 0.73 -16.10
C LYS A 48 14.65 0.00 -17.33
N ASP A 49 15.34 -1.10 -17.09
CA ASP A 49 15.96 -1.90 -18.14
C ASP A 49 14.95 -2.94 -18.65
N LEU A 50 14.57 -2.80 -19.91
CA LEU A 50 13.60 -3.67 -20.56
C LEU A 50 14.05 -5.14 -20.59
N LYS A 51 15.35 -5.41 -20.77
CA LYS A 51 15.88 -6.79 -20.78
C LYS A 51 15.68 -7.47 -19.43
N ILE A 52 15.91 -6.74 -18.33
CA ILE A 52 15.69 -7.27 -16.99
C ILE A 52 14.19 -7.56 -16.76
N ILE A 53 13.29 -6.73 -17.32
CA ILE A 53 11.84 -6.98 -17.26
C ILE A 53 11.47 -8.24 -18.05
N GLU A 54 12.01 -8.42 -19.23
CA GLU A 54 11.80 -9.60 -20.07
C GLU A 54 12.30 -10.88 -19.39
N GLU A 55 13.51 -10.85 -18.81
CA GLU A 55 14.05 -11.96 -18.03
C GLU A 55 13.17 -12.31 -16.82
N PHE A 56 12.67 -11.29 -16.13
CA PHE A 56 11.77 -11.49 -14.99
C PHE A 56 10.42 -12.10 -15.44
N LEU A 57 9.87 -11.63 -16.57
CA LEU A 57 8.67 -12.22 -17.18
C LEU A 57 8.92 -13.69 -17.58
N ASP A 58 10.10 -14.00 -18.12
CA ASP A 58 10.46 -15.37 -18.46
C ASP A 58 10.52 -16.30 -17.24
N ASN A 59 10.92 -15.79 -16.10
CA ASN A 59 10.99 -16.55 -14.85
C ASN A 59 9.61 -16.70 -14.19
N GLU A 60 8.90 -15.60 -13.99
CA GLU A 60 7.64 -15.58 -13.22
C GLU A 60 6.40 -15.93 -14.04
N LYS A 61 6.47 -15.88 -15.38
CA LYS A 61 5.43 -16.17 -16.39
C LYS A 61 4.30 -15.15 -16.47
N ASP A 62 3.94 -14.51 -15.38
CA ASP A 62 2.85 -13.56 -15.25
C ASP A 62 3.29 -12.45 -14.28
N ILE A 63 3.34 -11.22 -14.76
CA ILE A 63 3.85 -10.09 -14.02
C ILE A 63 2.89 -8.91 -14.06
N ILE A 64 3.03 -8.04 -13.07
CA ILE A 64 2.40 -6.74 -13.04
C ILE A 64 3.46 -5.65 -12.96
N THR A 65 3.33 -4.61 -13.76
CA THR A 65 4.20 -3.44 -13.74
C THR A 65 3.46 -2.27 -13.11
N LYS A 66 4.16 -1.51 -12.28
CA LYS A 66 3.58 -0.39 -11.52
C LYS A 66 4.54 0.79 -11.55
N PRO A 67 4.14 2.00 -11.99
CA PRO A 67 4.91 3.20 -11.74
C PRO A 67 5.17 3.36 -10.24
N LEU A 68 6.37 3.80 -9.85
CA LEU A 68 6.70 4.03 -8.44
C LEU A 68 5.91 5.20 -7.85
N TYR A 69 5.57 6.17 -8.67
CA TYR A 69 4.84 7.38 -8.30
C TYR A 69 3.48 7.38 -9.00
N GLY A 70 2.48 7.94 -8.35
CA GLY A 70 1.11 7.95 -8.83
C GLY A 70 0.15 7.29 -7.84
N ASN A 71 -1.13 7.36 -8.09
CA ASN A 71 -2.18 6.80 -7.25
C ASN A 71 -3.32 6.19 -8.08
N GLY A 72 -4.27 5.54 -7.42
CA GLY A 72 -5.49 5.02 -8.08
C GLY A 72 -5.27 3.88 -9.07
N GLY A 73 -4.04 3.35 -9.18
CA GLY A 73 -3.71 2.25 -10.10
C GLY A 73 -3.50 2.71 -11.55
N GLU A 74 -3.23 3.99 -11.80
CA GLU A 74 -2.84 4.49 -13.12
C GLU A 74 -1.50 3.90 -13.54
N GLY A 75 -1.36 3.52 -14.82
CA GLY A 75 -0.13 2.94 -15.37
C GLY A 75 0.20 1.52 -14.88
N ILE A 76 -0.75 0.84 -14.23
CA ILE A 76 -0.58 -0.57 -13.87
C ILE A 76 -0.97 -1.44 -15.05
N HIS A 77 -0.03 -2.32 -15.47
CA HIS A 77 -0.23 -3.24 -16.58
C HIS A 77 0.14 -4.66 -16.15
N ARG A 78 -0.68 -5.65 -16.57
CA ARG A 78 -0.38 -7.08 -16.44
C ARG A 78 0.14 -7.61 -17.76
N PHE A 79 1.21 -8.38 -17.68
CA PHE A 79 1.83 -9.02 -18.84
C PHE A 79 2.10 -10.50 -18.57
N ASP A 80 1.76 -11.29 -19.56
CA ASP A 80 2.27 -12.63 -19.77
C ASP A 80 2.97 -12.70 -21.14
N LYS A 81 3.52 -13.87 -21.51
CA LYS A 81 4.22 -14.03 -22.79
C LYS A 81 3.36 -13.77 -24.02
N SER A 82 2.04 -13.92 -23.91
CA SER A 82 1.13 -13.78 -25.04
C SER A 82 0.75 -12.34 -25.33
N ASN A 83 0.78 -11.47 -24.31
CA ASN A 83 0.34 -10.08 -24.40
C ASN A 83 1.44 -9.05 -24.13
N PHE A 84 2.69 -9.48 -23.89
CA PHE A 84 3.80 -8.57 -23.60
C PHE A 84 4.04 -7.61 -24.78
N ASN A 85 4.03 -6.31 -24.44
CA ASN A 85 4.27 -5.24 -25.40
C ASN A 85 5.16 -4.17 -24.78
N SER A 86 6.45 -4.17 -25.17
CA SER A 86 7.45 -3.23 -24.66
C SER A 86 7.08 -1.76 -24.88
N LYS A 87 6.37 -1.45 -25.97
CA LYS A 87 5.97 -0.07 -26.29
C LYS A 87 5.06 0.55 -25.21
N ILE A 88 4.24 -0.26 -24.54
CA ILE A 88 3.43 0.22 -23.42
C ILE A 88 4.33 0.65 -22.26
N LEU A 89 5.43 -0.06 -22.02
CA LEU A 89 6.36 0.24 -20.93
C LEU A 89 7.26 1.43 -21.24
N GLU A 90 7.58 1.69 -22.50
CA GLU A 90 8.48 2.79 -22.91
C GLU A 90 8.02 4.15 -22.37
N GLU A 91 6.71 4.37 -22.26
CA GLU A 91 6.14 5.60 -21.69
C GLU A 91 6.53 5.80 -20.21
N TYR A 92 6.80 4.71 -19.47
CA TYR A 92 7.12 4.72 -18.05
C TYR A 92 8.60 4.55 -17.75
N LEU A 93 9.39 4.01 -18.68
CA LEU A 93 10.81 3.68 -18.45
C LEU A 93 11.77 4.90 -18.47
N HIS A 94 11.25 6.12 -18.54
CA HIS A 94 12.02 7.32 -18.22
C HIS A 94 12.45 7.34 -16.73
N LEU A 95 11.71 6.63 -15.85
CA LEU A 95 12.03 6.36 -14.45
C LEU A 95 12.01 4.85 -14.19
N PRO A 96 12.68 4.35 -13.13
CA PRO A 96 12.49 2.97 -12.71
C PRO A 96 11.02 2.70 -12.35
N ILE A 97 10.54 1.51 -12.72
CA ILE A 97 9.21 1.00 -12.35
C ILE A 97 9.35 -0.24 -11.47
N MET A 98 8.35 -0.52 -10.67
CA MET A 98 8.23 -1.79 -9.96
C MET A 98 7.68 -2.86 -10.91
N VAL A 99 8.34 -4.00 -10.95
CA VAL A 99 7.91 -5.21 -11.66
C VAL A 99 7.73 -6.31 -10.63
N GLN A 100 6.57 -6.91 -10.60
CA GLN A 100 6.19 -7.83 -9.54
C GLN A 100 5.47 -9.04 -10.14
N LYS A 101 5.70 -10.24 -9.56
CA LYS A 101 4.89 -11.42 -9.91
C LYS A 101 3.42 -11.09 -9.72
N PHE A 102 2.60 -11.44 -10.70
CA PHE A 102 1.15 -11.28 -10.60
C PHE A 102 0.57 -12.27 -9.58
N ILE A 103 -0.34 -11.79 -8.76
CA ILE A 103 -0.99 -12.57 -7.72
C ILE A 103 -2.45 -12.78 -8.14
N ASN A 104 -2.77 -14.02 -8.55
CA ASN A 104 -4.10 -14.34 -9.08
C ASN A 104 -5.22 -14.12 -8.07
N GLU A 105 -4.90 -14.24 -6.77
CA GLU A 105 -5.85 -14.04 -5.67
C GLU A 105 -6.47 -12.64 -5.64
N ILE A 106 -5.97 -11.68 -6.44
CA ILE A 106 -6.61 -10.37 -6.61
C ILE A 106 -8.05 -10.49 -7.13
N GLU A 107 -8.40 -11.56 -7.83
CA GLU A 107 -9.77 -11.85 -8.27
C GLU A 107 -10.74 -11.97 -7.06
N HIS A 108 -10.24 -12.40 -5.92
CA HIS A 108 -10.96 -12.46 -4.66
C HIS A 108 -10.85 -11.17 -3.83
N GLY A 109 -10.12 -10.19 -4.37
CA GLY A 109 -9.88 -8.90 -3.74
C GLY A 109 -8.57 -8.82 -2.97
N ASP A 110 -8.34 -7.63 -2.45
CA ASP A 110 -7.27 -7.37 -1.50
C ASP A 110 -7.85 -7.07 -0.10
N ARG A 111 -7.00 -7.13 0.91
CA ARG A 111 -7.35 -6.75 2.28
C ARG A 111 -6.61 -5.45 2.63
N ARG A 112 -7.39 -4.39 2.88
CA ARG A 112 -6.90 -3.16 3.50
C ARG A 112 -6.92 -3.34 5.01
N ILE A 113 -5.75 -3.22 5.64
CA ILE A 113 -5.56 -3.26 7.08
C ILE A 113 -5.14 -1.88 7.57
N VAL A 114 -5.72 -1.41 8.67
CA VAL A 114 -5.48 -0.08 9.22
C VAL A 114 -4.73 -0.19 10.54
N PHE A 115 -3.70 0.67 10.68
CA PHE A 115 -2.90 0.83 11.89
C PHE A 115 -3.02 2.24 12.44
N PHE A 116 -3.03 2.35 13.78
CA PHE A 116 -2.76 3.58 14.52
C PHE A 116 -1.61 3.31 15.50
N ASP A 117 -0.56 4.12 15.46
CA ASP A 117 0.63 4.00 16.31
C ASP A 117 1.26 2.59 16.31
N GLY A 118 1.27 1.93 15.16
CA GLY A 118 1.80 0.59 14.99
C GLY A 118 0.88 -0.55 15.44
N GLU A 119 -0.31 -0.27 15.94
CA GLU A 119 -1.29 -1.28 16.38
C GLU A 119 -2.38 -1.47 15.31
N TYR A 120 -2.86 -2.70 15.16
CA TYR A 120 -3.98 -3.07 14.29
C TYR A 120 -5.31 -2.54 14.86
N PHE A 121 -6.13 -1.91 14.02
CA PHE A 121 -7.44 -1.39 14.41
C PHE A 121 -8.62 -1.89 13.58
N GLY A 122 -8.35 -2.40 12.38
CA GLY A 122 -9.42 -2.95 11.56
C GLY A 122 -8.98 -3.32 10.16
N SER A 123 -9.82 -4.11 9.50
CA SER A 123 -9.60 -4.57 8.14
C SER A 123 -10.89 -4.58 7.31
N VAL A 124 -10.74 -4.48 6.01
CA VAL A 124 -11.82 -4.61 5.03
C VAL A 124 -11.29 -5.26 3.77
N ALA A 125 -12.00 -6.23 3.23
CA ALA A 125 -11.73 -6.73 1.88
C ALA A 125 -12.30 -5.75 0.85
N ARG A 126 -11.54 -5.53 -0.23
CA ARG A 126 -11.95 -4.72 -1.38
C ARG A 126 -12.04 -5.66 -2.58
N ILE A 127 -13.25 -5.95 -3.00
CA ILE A 127 -13.50 -6.88 -4.10
C ILE A 127 -13.54 -6.09 -5.41
N PRO A 128 -12.67 -6.39 -6.40
CA PRO A 128 -12.67 -5.70 -7.67
C PRO A 128 -13.98 -5.93 -8.42
N GLN A 129 -14.29 -5.02 -9.33
CA GLN A 129 -15.37 -5.28 -10.30
C GLN A 129 -14.92 -6.39 -11.25
N GLU A 130 -15.87 -7.16 -11.75
CA GLU A 130 -15.62 -8.25 -12.70
C GLU A 130 -14.76 -7.78 -13.88
N GLY A 131 -13.69 -8.52 -14.16
CA GLY A 131 -12.72 -8.17 -15.22
C GLY A 131 -11.76 -7.04 -14.87
N ASN A 132 -11.80 -6.46 -13.66
CA ASN A 132 -10.88 -5.40 -13.24
C ASN A 132 -9.78 -5.95 -12.32
N LEU A 133 -8.54 -5.52 -12.54
CA LEU A 133 -7.39 -5.85 -11.69
C LEU A 133 -7.24 -4.90 -10.49
N LYS A 134 -8.06 -3.86 -10.40
CA LYS A 134 -7.97 -2.81 -9.38
C LYS A 134 -9.05 -3.02 -8.33
N ALA A 135 -8.65 -3.35 -7.11
CA ALA A 135 -9.55 -3.57 -5.98
C ALA A 135 -9.79 -2.31 -5.12
N ASN A 136 -8.98 -1.26 -5.30
CA ASN A 136 -9.09 -0.06 -4.47
C ASN A 136 -10.45 0.66 -4.65
N PHE A 137 -10.88 1.42 -3.64
CA PHE A 137 -12.19 2.08 -3.64
C PHE A 137 -12.35 3.15 -4.73
N HIS A 138 -11.25 3.80 -5.15
CA HIS A 138 -11.29 4.79 -6.24
C HIS A 138 -11.58 4.12 -7.59
N ALA A 139 -11.15 2.88 -7.77
CA ALA A 139 -11.45 2.08 -8.96
C ALA A 139 -12.80 1.33 -8.87
N GLY A 140 -13.60 1.61 -7.84
CA GLY A 140 -14.93 1.02 -7.67
C GLY A 140 -14.94 -0.33 -6.95
N GLY A 141 -13.88 -0.69 -6.24
CA GLY A 141 -13.82 -1.88 -5.39
C GLY A 141 -14.95 -1.89 -4.36
N LYS A 142 -15.63 -3.02 -4.20
CA LYS A 142 -16.74 -3.19 -3.26
C LYS A 142 -16.21 -3.61 -1.89
N PRO A 143 -16.59 -2.94 -0.80
CA PRO A 143 -16.18 -3.35 0.53
C PRO A 143 -16.91 -4.62 0.95
N SER A 144 -16.18 -5.54 1.57
CA SER A 144 -16.70 -6.77 2.17
C SER A 144 -16.04 -7.00 3.53
N LYS A 145 -16.78 -7.64 4.43
CA LYS A 145 -16.22 -8.05 5.71
C LYS A 145 -15.12 -9.09 5.49
N THR A 146 -14.04 -9.01 6.25
CA THR A 146 -12.95 -9.98 6.21
C THR A 146 -12.43 -10.26 7.60
N ASP A 147 -12.04 -11.51 7.83
CA ASP A 147 -11.31 -11.92 9.02
C ASP A 147 -9.82 -12.01 8.70
N LEU A 148 -8.97 -11.75 9.68
CA LEU A 148 -7.53 -11.91 9.55
C LEU A 148 -7.17 -13.40 9.49
N VAL A 149 -6.46 -13.79 8.44
CA VAL A 149 -5.82 -15.11 8.36
C VAL A 149 -4.48 -15.12 9.11
N TYR A 150 -3.89 -16.30 9.29
CA TYR A 150 -2.61 -16.44 10.00
C TYR A 150 -1.51 -15.55 9.42
N ARG A 151 -1.39 -15.51 8.09
CA ARG A 151 -0.38 -14.69 7.39
C ARG A 151 -0.58 -13.19 7.61
N ASP A 152 -1.82 -12.74 7.68
CA ASP A 152 -2.10 -11.32 7.98
C ASP A 152 -1.60 -10.94 9.37
N LYS A 153 -1.80 -11.80 10.36
CA LYS A 153 -1.32 -11.57 11.73
C LYS A 153 0.20 -11.52 11.79
N GLU A 154 0.86 -12.43 11.09
CA GLU A 154 2.32 -12.45 10.97
C GLU A 154 2.85 -11.14 10.36
N ILE A 155 2.21 -10.65 9.28
CA ILE A 155 2.54 -9.36 8.66
C ILE A 155 2.31 -8.21 9.66
N ILE A 156 1.16 -8.17 10.33
CA ILE A 156 0.81 -7.13 11.31
C ILE A 156 1.84 -7.08 12.43
N ASP A 157 2.19 -8.21 13.01
CA ASP A 157 3.11 -8.31 14.14
C ASP A 157 4.53 -7.85 13.78
N ASN A 158 4.95 -8.06 12.53
CA ASN A 158 6.26 -7.60 12.04
C ASN A 158 6.26 -6.13 11.61
N LEU A 159 5.19 -5.66 10.98
CA LEU A 159 5.11 -4.29 10.50
C LEU A 159 4.86 -3.28 11.62
N GLY A 160 3.96 -3.58 12.54
CA GLY A 160 3.52 -2.64 13.56
C GLY A 160 4.64 -1.94 14.32
N PRO A 161 5.61 -2.66 14.92
CA PRO A 161 6.75 -2.05 15.60
C PRO A 161 7.58 -1.14 14.69
N LYS A 162 7.79 -1.54 13.43
CA LYS A 162 8.55 -0.77 12.44
C LYS A 162 7.84 0.51 12.02
N LEU A 163 6.53 0.45 11.82
CA LEU A 163 5.73 1.65 11.51
C LEU A 163 5.86 2.68 12.63
N LYS A 164 5.80 2.24 13.88
CA LYS A 164 5.97 3.09 15.05
C LYS A 164 7.40 3.67 15.15
N GLU A 165 8.43 2.85 14.93
CA GLU A 165 9.84 3.27 14.88
C GLU A 165 10.06 4.37 13.83
N HIS A 166 9.35 4.31 12.71
CA HIS A 166 9.40 5.30 11.63
C HIS A 166 8.48 6.50 11.82
N ASN A 167 7.84 6.69 12.97
CA ASN A 167 6.87 7.78 13.23
C ASN A 167 5.68 7.78 12.25
N LEU A 168 5.27 6.60 11.79
CA LEU A 168 4.12 6.40 10.93
C LEU A 168 2.91 6.02 11.78
N PHE A 169 2.17 7.01 12.25
CA PHE A 169 1.06 6.83 13.17
C PHE A 169 -0.19 6.24 12.50
N PHE A 170 -0.56 6.78 11.32
CA PHE A 170 -1.76 6.35 10.59
C PHE A 170 -1.36 5.70 9.28
N VAL A 171 -1.51 4.40 9.19
CA VAL A 171 -1.07 3.60 8.05
C VAL A 171 -2.14 2.64 7.59
N GLY A 172 -2.25 2.47 6.27
CA GLY A 172 -3.01 1.40 5.64
C GLY A 172 -2.08 0.50 4.85
N ILE A 173 -2.16 -0.81 5.05
CA ILE A 173 -1.45 -1.77 4.21
C ILE A 173 -2.42 -2.54 3.33
N ASP A 174 -1.92 -3.01 2.19
CA ASP A 174 -2.69 -3.82 1.25
C ASP A 174 -2.05 -5.20 1.10
N ILE A 175 -2.87 -6.23 1.28
CA ILE A 175 -2.47 -7.65 1.19
C ILE A 175 -3.32 -8.32 0.11
N ILE A 176 -2.66 -8.96 -0.87
CA ILE A 176 -3.30 -9.83 -1.86
C ILE A 176 -2.84 -11.26 -1.61
N GLY A 177 -3.77 -12.20 -1.45
CA GLY A 177 -3.42 -13.57 -1.06
C GLY A 177 -2.59 -13.58 0.23
N ASN A 178 -1.35 -14.00 0.16
CA ASN A 178 -0.41 -14.06 1.29
C ASN A 178 0.67 -12.95 1.25
N TYR A 179 0.51 -11.93 0.40
CA TYR A 179 1.58 -10.99 0.10
C TYR A 179 1.20 -9.54 0.40
N LEU A 180 2.11 -8.86 1.08
CA LEU A 180 2.13 -7.41 1.25
C LEU A 180 2.45 -6.76 -0.10
N THR A 181 1.59 -5.87 -0.57
CA THR A 181 1.74 -5.21 -1.86
C THR A 181 1.97 -3.71 -1.78
N GLU A 182 1.43 -3.05 -0.75
CA GLU A 182 1.54 -1.60 -0.56
C GLU A 182 1.49 -1.23 0.93
N ILE A 183 2.19 -0.13 1.27
CA ILE A 183 2.11 0.51 2.60
C ILE A 183 1.74 1.98 2.38
N ASN A 184 0.52 2.34 2.71
CA ASN A 184 -0.06 3.65 2.45
C ASN A 184 0.04 4.53 3.70
N VAL A 185 0.88 5.58 3.63
CA VAL A 185 1.20 6.46 4.77
C VAL A 185 0.57 7.85 4.70
N THR A 186 -0.18 8.13 3.63
CA THR A 186 -0.85 9.42 3.44
C THR A 186 -2.35 9.22 3.39
N SER A 187 -3.03 9.54 4.49
CA SER A 187 -4.49 9.51 4.63
C SER A 187 -5.13 8.24 4.02
N PRO A 188 -4.70 7.03 4.44
CA PRO A 188 -5.23 5.81 3.87
C PRO A 188 -6.75 5.74 4.02
N THR A 189 -7.42 5.31 2.97
CA THR A 189 -8.88 5.13 2.95
C THR A 189 -9.29 3.80 3.56
N GLY A 190 -10.59 3.68 3.94
CA GLY A 190 -11.16 2.42 4.41
C GLY A 190 -11.88 2.52 5.76
N LEU A 191 -11.62 3.56 6.57
CA LEU A 191 -12.21 3.69 7.92
C LEU A 191 -13.74 3.64 7.86
N LYS A 192 -14.37 4.40 6.96
CA LYS A 192 -15.82 4.42 6.81
C LYS A 192 -16.40 3.04 6.53
N GLN A 193 -15.74 2.27 5.68
CA GLN A 193 -16.18 0.93 5.30
C GLN A 193 -15.99 -0.06 6.46
N ILE A 194 -14.85 0.00 7.14
CA ILE A 194 -14.57 -0.83 8.34
C ILE A 194 -15.61 -0.55 9.41
N ASN A 195 -15.88 0.74 9.69
CA ASN A 195 -16.89 1.13 10.68
C ASN A 195 -18.28 0.54 10.36
N ALA A 196 -18.71 0.69 9.11
CA ALA A 196 -20.02 0.21 8.67
C ALA A 196 -20.16 -1.32 8.74
N LEU A 197 -19.10 -2.05 8.36
CA LEU A 197 -19.11 -3.51 8.32
C LEU A 197 -18.95 -4.17 9.69
N ASN A 198 -18.22 -3.53 10.61
CA ASN A 198 -17.88 -4.11 11.90
C ASN A 198 -18.60 -3.43 13.08
N ASN A 199 -19.42 -2.40 12.82
CA ASN A 199 -20.12 -1.61 13.84
C ASN A 199 -19.17 -1.01 14.89
N VAL A 200 -18.07 -0.43 14.42
CA VAL A 200 -17.03 0.25 15.22
C VAL A 200 -16.92 1.73 14.85
N LYS A 201 -16.10 2.49 15.56
CA LYS A 201 -15.82 3.91 15.31
C LYS A 201 -14.32 4.17 15.37
N LEU A 202 -13.60 3.79 14.31
CA LEU A 202 -12.15 3.91 14.23
C LEU A 202 -11.64 5.35 14.35
N GLU A 203 -12.44 6.35 13.98
CA GLU A 203 -12.13 7.76 14.22
C GLU A 203 -12.03 8.09 15.72
N LYS A 204 -12.81 7.43 16.56
CA LYS A 204 -12.69 7.56 18.02
C LYS A 204 -11.38 6.93 18.51
N ASP A 205 -11.11 5.71 18.05
CA ASP A 205 -9.89 4.99 18.43
C ASP A 205 -8.63 5.75 17.99
N PHE A 206 -8.67 6.38 16.80
CA PHE A 206 -7.62 7.28 16.32
C PHE A 206 -7.34 8.42 17.32
N TRP A 207 -8.38 9.12 17.76
CA TRP A 207 -8.22 10.22 18.70
C TRP A 207 -7.83 9.76 20.09
N ASP A 208 -8.35 8.63 20.56
CA ASP A 208 -7.96 8.05 21.86
C ASP A 208 -6.46 7.71 21.89
N LYS A 209 -5.88 7.31 20.75
CA LYS A 209 -4.44 7.04 20.61
C LYS A 209 -3.61 8.31 20.41
N LEU A 210 -4.14 9.33 19.77
CA LEU A 210 -3.41 10.55 19.42
C LEU A 210 -3.39 11.57 20.56
N ILE A 211 -4.52 11.79 21.24
CA ILE A 211 -4.67 12.80 22.29
C ILE A 211 -3.59 12.70 23.38
N PRO A 212 -3.25 11.51 23.91
CA PRO A 212 -2.19 11.41 24.91
C PRO A 212 -0.82 11.92 24.43
N LYS A 213 -0.56 11.89 23.13
CA LYS A 213 0.70 12.38 22.54
C LYS A 213 0.74 13.90 22.38
N ILE A 214 -0.41 14.58 22.44
CA ILE A 214 -0.51 16.04 22.33
C ILE A 214 -0.11 16.72 23.67
N PHE A 215 -0.28 16.01 24.78
CA PHE A 215 -0.06 16.55 26.12
C PHE A 215 1.22 16.02 26.79
N LEU A 216 2.08 15.31 26.05
CA LEU A 216 3.40 14.89 26.47
C LEU A 216 4.46 15.87 25.99
#